data_11e30cd9b464a876ff930e66d6102cd3
#
_entry.id   11e30cd9b464a876ff930e66d6102cd3
#
_cell.length_a   1.000
_cell.length_b   1.000
_cell.length_c   1.000
_cell.angle_alpha   90.00
_cell.angle_beta   90.00
_cell.angle_gamma   90.00
#
_symmetry.space_group_name_H-M   'P 1'
#
loop_
_entity.id
_entity.type
_entity.pdbx_description
1 polymer ?
#
loop_
_entity_poly.entity_id
_entity_poly.type
_entity_poly.pdbx_seq_one_letter_code
_entity_poly.pdbx_strand_id
1 'polypeptide(L)'
;MKITTILILTVLLSSLNLNGQNRIIIGRVISEDFEPLPGLDIENSNNEFLGKTDMDGRFKISIPQETDSLLFRYIGMEWTDIKLNQDCDTVEVVVMYDVIYNFITLKKVDRLRKKRFDNLTNLHSDAVKNGLFKNNNICYERVFKEYNPPKPVRDSINKENKLKRKQIKDTFNGLAVGDTIIIPYSGDWRYDGTDRTTLHSYSNGVNSDSFNCVIKGIITEKNCRKGGYNLVYRVIDFKDCHYQNIVLDGQELKGGELIEYNMRYFKILINK
;
A
#
# COMPACT_ATOMS: atom_id res chain seq x y z
N MET A 1 -52.40 7.16 -32.98
CA MET A 1 -51.71 6.62 -31.79
C MET A 1 -50.51 5.72 -32.08
N LYS A 2 -50.41 4.97 -33.17
CA LYS A 2 -49.26 4.05 -33.44
C LYS A 2 -47.99 4.78 -33.96
N ILE A 3 -48.07 5.86 -34.67
CA ILE A 3 -46.93 6.59 -35.26
C ILE A 3 -46.14 7.38 -34.19
N THR A 4 -46.85 8.01 -33.26
CA THR A 4 -46.23 8.75 -32.14
C THR A 4 -45.46 7.85 -31.18
N THR A 5 -45.95 6.65 -30.95
CA THR A 5 -45.27 5.67 -30.07
C THR A 5 -43.97 5.14 -30.69
N ILE A 6 -43.94 4.94 -32.02
CA ILE A 6 -42.74 4.53 -32.75
C ILE A 6 -41.70 5.64 -32.77
N LEU A 7 -42.12 6.92 -32.91
CA LEU A 7 -41.16 8.03 -32.90
C LEU A 7 -40.54 8.25 -31.54
N ILE A 8 -41.26 8.05 -30.45
CA ILE A 8 -40.74 8.11 -29.08
C ILE A 8 -39.76 6.96 -28.81
N LEU A 9 -40.04 5.77 -29.31
CA LEU A 9 -39.16 4.62 -29.12
C LEU A 9 -37.85 4.74 -29.90
N THR A 10 -37.84 5.36 -31.09
CA THR A 10 -36.62 5.63 -31.87
C THR A 10 -35.75 6.71 -31.24
N VAL A 11 -36.33 7.73 -30.61
CA VAL A 11 -35.58 8.75 -29.87
C VAL A 11 -34.97 8.19 -28.59
N LEU A 12 -35.66 7.28 -27.90
CA LEU A 12 -35.15 6.59 -26.72
C LEU A 12 -34.00 5.59 -27.05
N LEU A 13 -34.04 4.94 -28.21
CA LEU A 13 -32.99 4.02 -28.65
C LEU A 13 -31.72 4.75 -29.16
N SER A 14 -31.85 5.97 -29.68
CA SER A 14 -30.70 6.77 -30.10
C SER A 14 -29.90 7.40 -28.95
N SER A 15 -30.49 7.49 -27.74
CA SER A 15 -29.80 7.98 -26.55
C SER A 15 -28.95 6.93 -25.83
N LEU A 16 -29.01 5.65 -26.24
CA LEU A 16 -28.25 4.55 -25.60
C LEU A 16 -26.84 4.35 -26.18
N ASN A 17 -26.43 5.08 -27.22
CA ASN A 17 -25.09 5.00 -27.79
C ASN A 17 -24.15 6.13 -27.34
N LEU A 18 -24.20 6.51 -26.06
CA LEU A 18 -23.14 7.29 -25.44
C LEU A 18 -21.97 6.34 -25.12
N ASN A 19 -21.41 5.72 -26.16
CA ASN A 19 -20.08 5.14 -26.04
C ASN A 19 -19.13 6.31 -25.78
N GLY A 20 -18.60 6.38 -24.53
CA GLY A 20 -17.58 7.35 -24.18
C GLY A 20 -16.47 7.29 -25.22
N GLN A 21 -16.20 8.41 -25.91
CA GLN A 21 -15.13 8.47 -26.89
C GLN A 21 -13.81 8.22 -26.16
N ASN A 22 -13.01 7.30 -26.66
CA ASN A 22 -11.65 7.10 -26.15
C ASN A 22 -10.71 8.07 -26.85
N ARG A 23 -9.77 8.65 -26.10
CA ARG A 23 -8.64 9.39 -26.66
C ARG A 23 -7.34 8.61 -26.53
N ILE A 24 -6.42 8.89 -27.42
CA ILE A 24 -5.10 8.25 -27.43
C ILE A 24 -4.11 9.22 -26.80
N ILE A 25 -3.43 8.75 -25.75
CA ILE A 25 -2.30 9.46 -25.16
C ILE A 25 -1.02 8.74 -25.57
N ILE A 26 -0.08 9.52 -26.09
CA ILE A 26 1.28 9.05 -26.39
C ILE A 26 2.27 9.77 -25.49
N GLY A 27 3.43 9.17 -25.23
CA GLY A 27 4.42 9.87 -24.44
C GLY A 27 5.70 9.12 -24.22
N ARG A 28 6.50 9.68 -23.31
CA ARG A 28 7.77 9.10 -22.88
C ARG A 28 8.01 9.35 -21.40
N VAL A 29 8.54 8.35 -20.70
CA VAL A 29 8.92 8.44 -19.29
C VAL A 29 10.41 8.17 -19.15
N ILE A 30 11.11 9.07 -18.44
CA ILE A 30 12.53 8.96 -18.16
C ILE A 30 12.80 9.22 -16.66
N SER A 31 13.96 8.78 -16.17
CA SER A 31 14.46 9.11 -14.83
C SER A 31 15.03 10.53 -14.75
N GLU A 32 15.39 10.97 -13.53
CA GLU A 32 16.14 12.23 -13.32
C GLU A 32 17.52 12.24 -14.00
N ASP A 33 18.10 11.08 -14.29
CA ASP A 33 19.38 10.91 -14.99
C ASP A 33 19.20 10.72 -16.51
N PHE A 34 17.99 11.01 -17.02
CA PHE A 34 17.63 10.91 -18.44
C PHE A 34 17.63 9.48 -19.01
N GLU A 35 17.61 8.46 -18.16
CA GLU A 35 17.50 7.08 -18.59
C GLU A 35 16.04 6.71 -18.89
N PRO A 36 15.76 5.98 -20.00
CA PRO A 36 14.42 5.48 -20.26
C PRO A 36 13.98 4.49 -19.18
N LEU A 37 12.70 4.46 -18.86
CA LEU A 37 12.11 3.55 -17.88
C LEU A 37 11.25 2.50 -18.59
N PRO A 38 11.84 1.35 -19.02
CA PRO A 38 11.11 0.29 -19.72
C PRO A 38 10.23 -0.51 -18.77
N GLY A 39 9.02 -0.90 -19.24
CA GLY A 39 8.12 -1.73 -18.46
C GLY A 39 7.45 -1.02 -17.26
N LEU A 40 7.51 0.31 -17.22
CA LEU A 40 6.82 1.11 -16.22
C LEU A 40 5.31 0.98 -16.41
N ASP A 41 4.58 0.70 -15.32
CA ASP A 41 3.13 0.58 -15.33
C ASP A 41 2.44 1.95 -15.35
N ILE A 42 1.42 2.07 -16.22
CA ILE A 42 0.57 3.25 -16.35
C ILE A 42 -0.84 2.85 -15.94
N GLU A 43 -1.41 3.55 -14.96
CA GLU A 43 -2.73 3.31 -14.39
C GLU A 43 -3.57 4.58 -14.39
N ASN A 44 -4.88 4.44 -14.24
CA ASN A 44 -5.78 5.57 -13.99
C ASN A 44 -5.92 5.84 -12.47
N SER A 45 -6.75 6.83 -12.10
CA SER A 45 -7.04 7.19 -10.70
C SER A 45 -7.67 6.06 -9.87
N ASN A 46 -8.29 5.07 -10.53
CA ASN A 46 -8.89 3.89 -9.88
C ASN A 46 -7.91 2.73 -9.74
N ASN A 47 -6.62 2.93 -10.08
CA ASN A 47 -5.58 1.89 -10.17
C ASN A 47 -5.89 0.81 -11.23
N GLU A 48 -6.63 1.14 -12.25
CA GLU A 48 -6.85 0.25 -13.39
C GLU A 48 -5.68 0.38 -14.36
N PHE A 49 -5.14 -0.74 -14.76
CA PHE A 49 -4.00 -0.83 -15.68
C PHE A 49 -4.38 -0.36 -17.09
N LEU A 50 -3.63 0.59 -17.63
CA LEU A 50 -3.84 1.16 -18.97
C LEU A 50 -2.77 0.72 -19.98
N GLY A 51 -1.56 0.43 -19.52
CA GLY A 51 -0.45 0.01 -20.38
C GLY A 51 0.91 0.09 -19.72
N LYS A 52 1.96 -0.18 -20.51
CA LYS A 52 3.37 -0.11 -20.09
C LYS A 52 4.20 0.70 -21.07
N THR A 53 5.33 1.20 -20.60
CA THR A 53 6.36 1.77 -21.47
C THR A 53 7.15 0.68 -22.19
N ASP A 54 7.63 1.00 -23.41
CA ASP A 54 8.55 0.18 -24.19
C ASP A 54 10.03 0.35 -23.71
N MET A 55 10.96 -0.27 -24.44
CA MET A 55 12.40 -0.24 -24.12
C MET A 55 13.00 1.18 -24.14
N ASP A 56 12.40 2.11 -24.89
CA ASP A 56 12.82 3.51 -24.95
C ASP A 56 12.07 4.41 -23.95
N GLY A 57 11.27 3.82 -23.05
CA GLY A 57 10.41 4.52 -22.11
C GLY A 57 9.19 5.17 -22.77
N ARG A 58 8.85 4.82 -24.02
CA ARG A 58 7.70 5.37 -24.75
C ARG A 58 6.45 4.58 -24.47
N PHE A 59 5.29 5.22 -24.58
CA PHE A 59 4.00 4.56 -24.44
C PHE A 59 2.95 5.11 -25.40
N LYS A 60 1.93 4.29 -25.65
CA LYS A 60 0.71 4.67 -26.33
C LYS A 60 -0.45 3.94 -25.66
N ILE A 61 -1.36 4.70 -25.05
CA ILE A 61 -2.51 4.17 -24.34
C ILE A 61 -3.81 4.77 -24.90
N SER A 62 -4.90 4.02 -24.79
CA SER A 62 -6.25 4.48 -25.11
C SER A 62 -7.02 4.62 -23.81
N ILE A 63 -7.51 5.83 -23.52
CA ILE A 63 -8.23 6.14 -22.27
C ILE A 63 -9.61 6.73 -22.57
N PRO A 64 -10.60 6.51 -21.70
CA PRO A 64 -11.88 7.23 -21.79
C PRO A 64 -11.65 8.75 -21.77
N GLN A 65 -12.50 9.50 -22.47
CA GLN A 65 -12.39 10.96 -22.60
C GLN A 65 -12.43 11.66 -21.22
N GLU A 66 -13.17 11.10 -20.27
CA GLU A 66 -13.31 11.59 -18.90
C GLU A 66 -12.10 11.29 -17.98
N THR A 67 -11.14 10.49 -18.42
CA THR A 67 -9.95 10.22 -17.63
C THR A 67 -9.07 11.44 -17.54
N ASP A 68 -8.95 12.01 -16.35
CA ASP A 68 -8.24 13.26 -16.08
C ASP A 68 -6.88 13.07 -15.42
N SER A 69 -6.52 11.84 -15.04
CA SER A 69 -5.26 11.58 -14.35
C SER A 69 -4.62 10.26 -14.74
N LEU A 70 -3.29 10.24 -14.69
CA LEU A 70 -2.46 9.05 -14.91
C LEU A 70 -1.50 8.86 -13.73
N LEU A 71 -1.33 7.61 -13.32
CA LEU A 71 -0.39 7.20 -12.30
C LEU A 71 0.70 6.32 -12.94
N PHE A 72 1.95 6.73 -12.77
CA PHE A 72 3.13 6.03 -13.26
C PHE A 72 3.81 5.30 -12.10
N ARG A 73 3.99 3.98 -12.23
CA ARG A 73 4.60 3.12 -11.20
C ARG A 73 5.77 2.35 -11.74
N TYR A 74 6.89 2.46 -11.05
CA TYR A 74 8.09 1.69 -11.36
C TYR A 74 8.89 1.39 -10.08
N ILE A 75 9.51 0.21 -10.02
CA ILE A 75 10.31 -0.19 -8.87
C ILE A 75 11.52 0.75 -8.72
N GLY A 76 11.75 1.27 -7.51
CA GLY A 76 12.84 2.22 -7.23
C GLY A 76 12.56 3.67 -7.62
N MET A 77 11.37 3.97 -8.15
CA MET A 77 10.92 5.33 -8.47
C MET A 77 9.78 5.78 -7.57
N GLU A 78 9.70 7.08 -7.30
CA GLU A 78 8.54 7.66 -6.63
C GLU A 78 7.31 7.56 -7.56
N TRP A 79 6.21 7.02 -7.05
CA TRP A 79 4.95 6.97 -7.78
C TRP A 79 4.54 8.36 -8.21
N THR A 80 4.36 8.51 -9.50
CA THR A 80 4.13 9.82 -10.11
C THR A 80 2.71 9.93 -10.61
N ASP A 81 1.95 10.78 -9.96
CA ASP A 81 0.56 11.09 -10.28
C ASP A 81 0.52 12.44 -11.01
N ILE A 82 -0.10 12.46 -12.19
CA ILE A 82 -0.28 13.66 -12.99
C ILE A 82 -1.75 13.88 -13.32
N LYS A 83 -2.17 15.15 -13.37
CA LYS A 83 -3.50 15.53 -13.84
C LYS A 83 -3.39 16.09 -15.24
N LEU A 84 -4.11 15.48 -16.18
CA LEU A 84 -4.10 15.85 -17.60
C LEU A 84 -4.95 17.09 -17.84
N ASN A 85 -4.47 18.02 -18.65
CA ASN A 85 -5.33 19.04 -19.25
C ASN A 85 -6.17 18.43 -20.38
N GLN A 86 -7.28 19.07 -20.74
CA GLN A 86 -8.24 18.51 -21.70
C GLN A 86 -7.61 18.18 -23.07
N ASP A 87 -6.69 19.01 -23.54
CA ASP A 87 -6.04 18.88 -24.86
C ASP A 87 -4.66 18.20 -24.78
N CYS A 88 -4.39 17.44 -23.71
CA CYS A 88 -3.08 16.82 -23.47
C CYS A 88 -3.01 15.43 -24.08
N ASP A 89 -2.59 15.31 -25.33
CA ASP A 89 -2.42 14.01 -26.02
C ASP A 89 -0.97 13.51 -26.02
N THR A 90 -0.01 14.38 -25.64
CA THR A 90 1.41 14.01 -25.54
C THR A 90 1.91 14.28 -24.13
N VAL A 91 2.33 13.22 -23.42
CA VAL A 91 2.74 13.26 -22.03
C VAL A 91 4.19 12.81 -21.90
N GLU A 92 5.07 13.74 -21.58
CA GLU A 92 6.51 13.51 -21.40
C GLU A 92 6.89 13.78 -19.95
N VAL A 93 7.31 12.74 -19.21
CA VAL A 93 7.42 12.79 -17.75
C VAL A 93 8.82 12.42 -17.29
N VAL A 94 9.42 13.26 -16.43
CA VAL A 94 10.60 12.92 -15.64
C VAL A 94 10.13 12.37 -14.29
N VAL A 95 10.55 11.14 -13.94
CA VAL A 95 10.19 10.49 -12.67
C VAL A 95 11.34 10.55 -11.69
N MET A 96 11.06 10.87 -10.42
CA MET A 96 12.05 10.93 -9.36
C MET A 96 12.38 9.54 -8.83
N TYR A 97 13.67 9.32 -8.45
CA TYR A 97 14.06 8.13 -7.71
C TYR A 97 13.41 8.10 -6.32
N ASP A 98 12.98 6.92 -5.88
CA ASP A 98 12.59 6.68 -4.49
C ASP A 98 13.85 6.49 -3.63
N VAL A 99 14.30 7.60 -3.03
CA VAL A 99 15.52 7.63 -2.24
C VAL A 99 15.21 7.34 -0.77
N ILE A 100 15.86 6.33 -0.21
CA ILE A 100 15.75 5.99 1.21
C ILE A 100 16.58 6.98 2.04
N TYR A 101 15.91 7.72 2.91
CA TYR A 101 16.53 8.71 3.81
C TYR A 101 16.60 8.13 5.23
N ASN A 102 17.77 7.58 5.60
CA ASN A 102 17.98 7.04 6.93
C ASN A 102 18.31 8.12 7.96
N PHE A 103 17.84 7.94 9.19
CA PHE A 103 18.19 8.75 10.38
C PHE A 103 17.84 10.24 10.32
N ILE A 104 16.92 10.65 9.46
CA ILE A 104 16.43 12.04 9.41
C ILE A 104 14.91 12.11 9.56
N THR A 105 14.40 13.28 9.96
CA THR A 105 12.95 13.48 10.16
C THR A 105 12.21 13.57 8.84
N LEU A 106 10.93 13.13 8.81
CA LEU A 106 10.07 13.24 7.63
C LEU A 106 10.02 14.67 7.08
N LYS A 107 9.98 15.68 7.95
CA LYS A 107 10.02 17.10 7.54
C LYS A 107 11.30 17.43 6.75
N LYS A 108 12.46 16.86 7.12
CA LYS A 108 13.72 17.05 6.40
C LYS A 108 13.71 16.27 5.09
N VAL A 109 13.13 15.07 5.08
CA VAL A 109 12.90 14.25 3.87
C VAL A 109 12.09 15.07 2.86
N ASP A 110 10.94 15.59 3.26
CA ASP A 110 10.06 16.36 2.37
C ASP A 110 10.74 17.60 1.81
N ARG A 111 11.54 18.29 2.61
CA ARG A 111 12.32 19.43 2.11
C ARG A 111 13.32 19.03 1.01
N LEU A 112 14.00 17.88 1.16
CA LEU A 112 14.95 17.38 0.16
C LEU A 112 14.22 16.91 -1.10
N ARG A 113 13.12 16.18 -0.94
CA ARG A 113 12.25 15.73 -2.03
C ARG A 113 11.65 16.93 -2.79
N LYS A 114 11.16 17.94 -2.05
CA LYS A 114 10.60 19.16 -2.63
C LYS A 114 11.61 19.90 -3.52
N LYS A 115 12.87 19.99 -3.09
CA LYS A 115 13.93 20.58 -3.90
C LYS A 115 14.14 19.83 -5.23
N ARG A 116 14.10 18.51 -5.20
CA ARG A 116 14.19 17.68 -6.43
C ARG A 116 12.93 17.85 -7.29
N PHE A 117 11.77 17.83 -6.67
CA PHE A 117 10.49 18.05 -7.34
C PHE A 117 10.44 19.39 -8.06
N ASP A 118 10.88 20.49 -7.41
CA ASP A 118 10.91 21.82 -8.00
C ASP A 118 11.90 21.92 -9.18
N ASN A 119 12.91 21.05 -9.22
CA ASN A 119 13.86 20.98 -10.33
C ASN A 119 13.33 20.18 -11.55
N LEU A 120 12.22 19.48 -11.45
CA LEU A 120 11.69 18.65 -12.55
C LEU A 120 11.39 19.45 -13.81
N THR A 121 10.97 20.70 -13.68
CA THR A 121 10.74 21.60 -14.84
C THR A 121 12.04 21.89 -15.59
N ASN A 122 13.15 22.08 -14.87
CA ASN A 122 14.46 22.27 -15.50
C ASN A 122 14.92 20.99 -16.21
N LEU A 123 14.78 19.84 -15.53
CA LEU A 123 15.12 18.53 -16.13
C LEU A 123 14.26 18.24 -17.37
N HIS A 124 12.98 18.60 -17.37
CA HIS A 124 12.15 18.49 -18.56
C HIS A 124 12.70 19.33 -19.72
N SER A 125 13.04 20.60 -19.46
CA SER A 125 13.63 21.48 -20.46
C SER A 125 14.97 20.97 -20.99
N ASP A 126 15.79 20.40 -20.13
CA ASP A 126 17.07 19.81 -20.53
C ASP A 126 16.86 18.50 -21.33
N ALA A 127 15.85 17.70 -21.01
CA ALA A 127 15.45 16.54 -21.80
C ALA A 127 15.00 16.94 -23.22
N VAL A 128 14.33 18.07 -23.39
CA VAL A 128 13.97 18.63 -24.71
C VAL A 128 15.23 19.06 -25.47
N LYS A 129 16.17 19.79 -24.82
CA LYS A 129 17.44 20.19 -25.45
C LYS A 129 18.27 18.99 -25.92
N ASN A 130 18.23 17.89 -25.17
CA ASN A 130 18.91 16.65 -25.49
C ASN A 130 18.16 15.77 -26.53
N GLY A 131 17.01 16.21 -27.06
CA GLY A 131 16.22 15.48 -28.04
C GLY A 131 15.49 14.25 -27.46
N LEU A 132 15.42 14.12 -26.14
CA LEU A 132 14.68 13.03 -25.47
C LEU A 132 13.19 13.30 -25.45
N PHE A 133 12.80 14.55 -25.23
CA PHE A 133 11.44 15.04 -25.29
C PHE A 133 11.25 15.95 -26.48
N LYS A 134 10.00 16.11 -26.92
CA LYS A 134 9.64 16.87 -28.11
C LYS A 134 9.17 18.29 -27.78
N ASN A 135 8.43 18.44 -26.66
CA ASN A 135 7.76 19.67 -26.29
C ASN A 135 8.27 20.23 -24.97
N ASN A 136 8.58 21.54 -25.00
CA ASN A 136 8.90 22.27 -23.78
C ASN A 136 7.65 22.63 -22.96
N ASN A 137 6.47 22.54 -23.59
CA ASN A 137 5.19 22.84 -22.94
C ASN A 137 4.61 21.62 -22.27
N ILE A 138 4.60 21.63 -20.93
CA ILE A 138 4.01 20.57 -20.11
C ILE A 138 2.51 20.74 -20.07
N CYS A 139 1.74 19.79 -20.61
CA CYS A 139 0.29 19.85 -20.68
C CYS A 139 -0.42 19.12 -19.52
N TYR A 140 0.28 18.84 -18.43
CA TYR A 140 -0.26 18.24 -17.24
C TYR A 140 0.19 18.98 -15.97
N GLU A 141 -0.55 18.81 -14.91
CA GLU A 141 -0.20 19.28 -13.57
C GLU A 141 0.31 18.14 -12.71
N ARG A 142 1.28 18.46 -11.86
CA ARG A 142 1.83 17.52 -10.88
C ARG A 142 1.88 18.17 -9.51
N VAL A 143 1.34 17.49 -8.49
CA VAL A 143 1.29 17.99 -7.13
C VAL A 143 2.32 17.25 -6.27
N PHE A 144 3.14 18.01 -5.54
CA PHE A 144 4.06 17.43 -4.55
C PHE A 144 3.28 16.83 -3.39
N LYS A 145 3.52 15.54 -3.10
CA LYS A 145 2.91 14.84 -1.97
C LYS A 145 3.94 14.71 -0.82
N GLU A 146 3.64 15.32 0.32
CA GLU A 146 4.48 15.22 1.52
C GLU A 146 4.35 13.84 2.16
N TYR A 147 5.46 13.29 2.66
CA TYR A 147 5.47 12.10 3.53
C TYR A 147 5.13 12.45 4.97
N ASN A 148 5.45 13.67 5.39
CA ASN A 148 5.11 14.17 6.71
C ASN A 148 3.65 14.63 6.74
N PRO A 149 2.74 13.88 7.39
CA PRO A 149 1.32 14.21 7.32
C PRO A 149 1.03 15.59 7.93
N PRO A 150 0.00 16.29 7.47
CA PRO A 150 -0.43 17.55 8.05
C PRO A 150 -0.62 17.46 9.56
N LYS A 151 -0.40 18.57 10.28
CA LYS A 151 -0.47 18.59 11.75
C LYS A 151 -1.74 17.95 12.33
N PRO A 152 -2.96 18.23 11.84
CA PRO A 152 -4.17 17.60 12.38
C PRO A 152 -4.17 16.07 12.26
N VAL A 153 -3.71 15.54 11.14
CA VAL A 153 -3.60 14.08 10.89
C VAL A 153 -2.55 13.47 11.82
N ARG A 154 -1.39 14.12 11.95
CA ARG A 154 -0.32 13.68 12.86
C ARG A 154 -0.77 13.69 14.32
N ASP A 155 -1.50 14.71 14.75
CA ASP A 155 -2.02 14.81 16.11
C ASP A 155 -3.08 13.71 16.37
N SER A 156 -3.91 13.38 15.40
CA SER A 156 -4.85 12.25 15.46
C SER A 156 -4.12 10.92 15.60
N ILE A 157 -3.11 10.65 14.74
CA ILE A 157 -2.27 9.44 14.81
C ILE A 157 -1.58 9.34 16.19
N ASN A 158 -1.04 10.45 16.70
CA ASN A 158 -0.38 10.47 18.00
C ASN A 158 -1.35 10.18 19.15
N LYS A 159 -2.58 10.71 19.07
CA LYS A 159 -3.66 10.44 20.04
C LYS A 159 -4.05 8.97 20.03
N GLU A 160 -4.25 8.40 18.85
CA GLU A 160 -4.56 6.98 18.67
C GLU A 160 -3.45 6.06 19.21
N ASN A 161 -2.20 6.34 18.85
CA ASN A 161 -1.04 5.62 19.36
C ASN A 161 -0.91 5.69 20.89
N LYS A 162 -1.24 6.85 21.48
CA LYS A 162 -1.26 7.03 22.95
C LYS A 162 -2.35 6.18 23.61
N LEU A 163 -3.54 6.13 23.01
CA LEU A 163 -4.65 5.28 23.49
C LEU A 163 -4.29 3.81 23.38
N LYS A 164 -3.73 3.38 22.24
CA LYS A 164 -3.27 2.00 22.03
C LYS A 164 -2.22 1.57 23.05
N ARG A 165 -1.21 2.43 23.31
CA ARG A 165 -0.21 2.17 24.36
C ARG A 165 -0.82 2.05 25.76
N LYS A 166 -1.80 2.89 26.07
CA LYS A 166 -2.53 2.80 27.34
C LYS A 166 -3.30 1.49 27.44
N GLN A 167 -4.04 1.11 26.42
CA GLN A 167 -4.77 -0.16 26.38
C GLN A 167 -3.84 -1.36 26.59
N ILE A 168 -2.69 -1.39 25.88
CA ILE A 168 -1.69 -2.46 26.07
C ILE A 168 -1.22 -2.52 27.52
N LYS A 169 -0.88 -1.38 28.11
CA LYS A 169 -0.45 -1.30 29.51
C LYS A 169 -1.53 -1.79 30.48
N ASP A 170 -2.76 -1.33 30.28
CA ASP A 170 -3.89 -1.69 31.16
C ASP A 170 -4.20 -3.19 31.06
N THR A 171 -4.18 -3.75 29.85
CA THR A 171 -4.34 -5.19 29.62
C THR A 171 -3.20 -5.99 30.26
N PHE A 172 -1.94 -5.59 30.06
CA PHE A 172 -0.80 -6.26 30.68
C PHE A 172 -0.90 -6.26 32.21
N ASN A 173 -1.31 -5.15 32.79
CA ASN A 173 -1.47 -5.05 34.26
C ASN A 173 -2.62 -5.90 34.78
N GLY A 174 -3.68 -6.05 33.99
CA GLY A 174 -4.86 -6.85 34.35
C GLY A 174 -4.67 -8.37 34.20
N LEU A 175 -3.61 -8.81 33.51
CA LEU A 175 -3.25 -10.22 33.39
C LEU A 175 -2.41 -10.69 34.57
N ALA A 176 -2.59 -11.95 35.01
CA ALA A 176 -1.78 -12.60 36.03
C ALA A 176 -1.04 -13.83 35.47
N VAL A 177 0.02 -14.25 36.13
CA VAL A 177 0.63 -15.55 35.90
C VAL A 177 -0.40 -16.62 36.28
N GLY A 178 -0.59 -17.61 35.42
CA GLY A 178 -1.64 -18.62 35.54
C GLY A 178 -2.90 -18.32 34.71
N ASP A 179 -3.08 -17.08 34.24
CA ASP A 179 -4.22 -16.75 33.38
C ASP A 179 -4.12 -17.48 32.04
N THR A 180 -5.28 -17.88 31.52
CA THR A 180 -5.39 -18.44 30.17
C THR A 180 -5.59 -17.32 29.15
N ILE A 181 -4.79 -17.33 28.10
CA ILE A 181 -4.87 -16.37 27.00
C ILE A 181 -5.14 -17.09 25.68
N ILE A 182 -5.78 -16.38 24.77
CA ILE A 182 -6.08 -16.83 23.42
C ILE A 182 -5.46 -15.82 22.46
N ILE A 183 -4.53 -16.30 21.61
CA ILE A 183 -3.81 -15.46 20.67
C ILE A 183 -4.17 -15.88 19.25
N PRO A 184 -4.89 -15.03 18.50
CA PRO A 184 -5.21 -15.31 17.10
C PRO A 184 -4.03 -14.97 16.20
N TYR A 185 -3.74 -15.83 15.24
CA TYR A 185 -2.71 -15.64 14.23
C TYR A 185 -3.29 -15.75 12.82
N SER A 186 -2.75 -14.95 11.89
CA SER A 186 -2.92 -15.17 10.47
C SER A 186 -1.76 -16.08 10.00
N GLY A 187 -2.07 -17.33 9.69
CA GLY A 187 -1.08 -18.29 9.21
C GLY A 187 -0.87 -18.18 7.71
N ASP A 188 0.37 -18.38 7.26
CA ASP A 188 0.67 -18.69 5.88
C ASP A 188 0.51 -20.19 5.67
N TRP A 189 -0.36 -20.58 4.73
CA TRP A 189 -0.68 -21.98 4.41
C TRP A 189 -0.25 -22.36 2.99
N ARG A 190 0.70 -21.64 2.40
CA ARG A 190 1.19 -22.01 1.07
C ARG A 190 1.68 -23.44 1.11
N TYR A 191 1.12 -24.24 0.21
CA TYR A 191 1.55 -25.62 0.01
C TYR A 191 2.99 -25.62 -0.52
N ASP A 192 3.94 -25.91 0.37
CA ASP A 192 5.37 -26.07 0.07
C ASP A 192 5.79 -27.56 0.00
N GLY A 193 4.80 -28.45 -0.11
CA GLY A 193 4.99 -29.90 -0.03
C GLY A 193 4.99 -30.44 1.39
N THR A 194 4.81 -29.57 2.40
CA THR A 194 4.69 -29.95 3.81
C THR A 194 3.34 -29.49 4.35
N ASP A 195 2.55 -30.39 4.93
CA ASP A 195 1.26 -30.09 5.54
C ASP A 195 1.46 -29.36 6.87
N ARG A 196 1.85 -28.08 6.81
CA ARG A 196 2.09 -27.26 8.00
C ARG A 196 1.48 -25.86 7.88
N THR A 197 1.05 -25.31 9.02
CA THR A 197 0.66 -23.91 9.18
C THR A 197 1.84 -23.12 9.74
N THR A 198 2.39 -22.20 8.96
CA THR A 198 3.47 -21.33 9.40
C THR A 198 2.91 -20.03 9.96
N LEU A 199 3.25 -19.74 11.22
CA LEU A 199 2.84 -18.54 11.94
C LEU A 199 4.06 -17.65 12.19
N HIS A 200 3.82 -16.35 12.24
CA HIS A 200 4.83 -15.36 12.59
C HIS A 200 4.35 -14.48 13.73
N SER A 201 5.19 -14.24 14.72
CA SER A 201 4.85 -13.42 15.89
C SER A 201 4.43 -11.99 15.52
N TYR A 202 4.88 -11.47 14.37
CA TYR A 202 4.49 -10.15 13.84
C TYR A 202 3.17 -10.16 13.04
N SER A 203 2.69 -11.31 12.57
CA SER A 203 1.44 -11.43 11.78
C SER A 203 0.19 -11.43 12.64
N ASN A 204 0.35 -11.34 13.92
CA ASN A 204 -0.69 -11.36 14.89
C ASN A 204 -1.41 -10.01 14.95
N GLY A 205 -2.65 -10.00 14.52
CA GLY A 205 -3.57 -8.86 14.69
C GLY A 205 -3.31 -7.62 13.85
N VAL A 206 -2.41 -7.65 12.88
CA VAL A 206 -2.17 -6.54 11.97
C VAL A 206 -2.96 -6.75 10.69
N ASN A 207 -4.10 -6.09 10.56
CA ASN A 207 -4.86 -5.89 9.31
C ASN A 207 -5.66 -7.05 8.70
N SER A 208 -5.92 -8.18 9.37
CA SER A 208 -6.90 -9.12 8.84
C SER A 208 -8.05 -9.35 9.81
N ASP A 209 -9.27 -9.21 9.32
CA ASP A 209 -10.49 -9.63 10.03
C ASP A 209 -10.65 -11.16 10.03
N SER A 210 -9.77 -11.89 9.36
CA SER A 210 -9.76 -13.35 9.26
C SER A 210 -8.51 -13.93 9.92
N PHE A 211 -8.67 -14.51 11.09
CA PHE A 211 -7.65 -15.36 11.72
C PHE A 211 -7.90 -16.80 11.29
N ASN A 212 -6.84 -17.51 10.94
CA ASN A 212 -6.91 -18.90 10.49
C ASN A 212 -6.13 -19.85 11.39
N CYS A 213 -5.66 -19.38 12.54
CA CYS A 213 -5.07 -20.19 13.59
C CYS A 213 -5.14 -19.48 14.94
N VAL A 214 -5.53 -20.17 15.98
CA VAL A 214 -5.65 -19.63 17.33
C VAL A 214 -4.84 -20.49 18.29
N ILE A 215 -3.91 -19.86 19.02
CA ILE A 215 -3.13 -20.52 20.05
C ILE A 215 -3.72 -20.20 21.43
N LYS A 216 -4.04 -21.22 22.20
CA LYS A 216 -4.41 -21.11 23.59
C LYS A 216 -3.22 -21.43 24.48
N GLY A 217 -2.94 -20.58 25.46
CA GLY A 217 -1.81 -20.76 26.38
C GLY A 217 -2.09 -20.27 27.77
N ILE A 218 -1.23 -20.69 28.72
CA ILE A 218 -1.24 -20.21 30.12
C ILE A 218 -0.02 -19.33 30.31
N ILE A 219 -0.23 -18.13 30.88
CA ILE A 219 0.85 -17.19 31.20
C ILE A 219 1.75 -17.81 32.29
N THR A 220 3.03 -17.94 31.98
CA THR A 220 4.04 -18.42 32.93
C THR A 220 4.89 -17.26 33.49
N GLU A 221 5.12 -16.21 32.67
CA GLU A 221 5.92 -15.06 33.09
C GLU A 221 5.38 -13.77 32.48
N LYS A 222 5.62 -12.66 33.19
CA LYS A 222 5.33 -11.30 32.73
C LYS A 222 6.58 -10.45 32.84
N ASN A 223 7.04 -9.88 31.73
CA ASN A 223 8.26 -9.08 31.72
C ASN A 223 8.01 -7.69 31.11
N CYS A 224 8.45 -6.64 31.82
CA CYS A 224 8.47 -5.28 31.29
C CYS A 224 9.93 -4.88 31.05
N ARG A 225 10.42 -4.90 29.82
CA ARG A 225 11.78 -4.53 29.44
C ARG A 225 11.80 -3.30 28.54
N LYS A 226 13.00 -2.72 28.32
CA LYS A 226 13.19 -1.66 27.32
C LYS A 226 12.69 -2.12 25.96
N GLY A 227 11.51 -1.68 25.54
CA GLY A 227 10.90 -2.02 24.26
C GLY A 227 9.49 -2.58 24.32
N GLY A 228 8.94 -2.91 25.48
CA GLY A 228 7.54 -3.30 25.58
C GLY A 228 7.18 -4.19 26.76
N TYR A 229 5.92 -4.58 26.73
CA TYR A 229 5.31 -5.53 27.65
C TYR A 229 5.37 -6.91 27.00
N ASN A 230 6.09 -7.86 27.62
CA ASN A 230 6.25 -9.21 27.12
C ASN A 230 5.57 -10.20 28.05
N LEU A 231 4.90 -11.18 27.47
CA LEU A 231 4.36 -12.35 28.17
C LEU A 231 5.13 -13.58 27.71
N VAL A 232 5.42 -14.48 28.64
CA VAL A 232 5.80 -15.86 28.30
C VAL A 232 4.59 -16.72 28.63
N TYR A 233 4.16 -17.53 27.69
CA TYR A 233 3.04 -18.44 27.88
C TYR A 233 3.41 -19.85 27.45
N ARG A 234 2.83 -20.84 28.12
CA ARG A 234 2.92 -22.23 27.76
C ARG A 234 1.75 -22.59 26.87
N VAL A 235 2.02 -23.11 25.69
CA VAL A 235 1.01 -23.58 24.75
C VAL A 235 0.25 -24.77 25.34
N ILE A 236 -1.09 -24.73 25.28
CA ILE A 236 -1.95 -25.82 25.76
C ILE A 236 -2.88 -26.39 24.68
N ASP A 237 -3.24 -25.58 23.67
CA ASP A 237 -4.18 -26.01 22.64
C ASP A 237 -4.09 -25.11 21.39
N PHE A 238 -4.58 -25.64 20.27
CA PHE A 238 -4.67 -24.96 18.99
C PHE A 238 -6.09 -25.11 18.43
N LYS A 239 -6.61 -24.07 17.80
CA LYS A 239 -7.91 -24.08 17.14
C LYS A 239 -7.85 -23.38 15.80
N ASP A 240 -8.71 -23.81 14.90
CA ASP A 240 -8.94 -23.16 13.60
C ASP A 240 -7.66 -23.03 12.76
N CYS A 241 -6.66 -23.91 12.99
CA CYS A 241 -5.44 -23.94 12.19
C CYS A 241 -5.64 -24.84 10.98
N HIS A 242 -5.21 -24.38 9.79
CA HIS A 242 -5.44 -25.08 8.53
C HIS A 242 -4.81 -26.48 8.52
N TYR A 243 -3.60 -26.61 9.07
CA TYR A 243 -2.91 -27.91 9.27
C TYR A 243 -2.61 -28.15 10.74
N GLN A 244 -2.45 -29.42 11.10
CA GLN A 244 -2.14 -29.81 12.49
C GLN A 244 -0.67 -29.54 12.86
N ASN A 245 0.24 -29.57 11.87
CA ASN A 245 1.63 -29.22 12.06
C ASN A 245 1.80 -27.70 12.09
N ILE A 246 2.03 -27.13 13.26
CA ILE A 246 2.11 -25.69 13.47
C ILE A 246 3.55 -25.30 13.73
N VAL A 247 4.02 -24.28 12.99
CA VAL A 247 5.36 -23.72 13.15
C VAL A 247 5.22 -22.21 13.45
N LEU A 248 5.73 -21.75 14.56
CA LEU A 248 5.78 -20.34 14.94
C LEU A 248 7.23 -19.86 14.93
N ASP A 249 7.53 -18.85 14.09
CA ASP A 249 8.88 -18.29 13.91
C ASP A 249 9.98 -19.35 13.73
N GLY A 250 9.65 -20.43 13.01
CA GLY A 250 10.57 -21.54 12.74
C GLY A 250 10.59 -22.65 13.80
N GLN A 251 9.87 -22.49 14.91
CA GLN A 251 9.74 -23.50 15.96
C GLN A 251 8.45 -24.31 15.75
N GLU A 252 8.57 -25.65 15.66
CA GLU A 252 7.41 -26.54 15.63
C GLU A 252 6.74 -26.57 17.01
N LEU A 253 5.40 -26.44 17.02
CA LEU A 253 4.60 -26.44 18.24
C LEU A 253 3.78 -27.73 18.33
N LYS A 254 3.90 -28.44 19.46
CA LYS A 254 3.18 -29.70 19.75
C LYS A 254 2.29 -29.60 21.00
N GLY A 255 2.41 -28.49 21.72
CA GLY A 255 1.82 -28.29 23.03
C GLY A 255 2.84 -28.46 24.16
N GLY A 256 2.83 -27.55 25.09
CA GLY A 256 3.79 -27.48 26.20
C GLY A 256 4.97 -26.52 26.00
N GLU A 257 5.19 -26.02 24.78
CA GLU A 257 6.26 -25.07 24.49
C GLU A 257 6.02 -23.73 25.20
N LEU A 258 7.15 -23.07 25.55
CA LEU A 258 7.14 -21.70 26.09
C LEU A 258 7.39 -20.74 24.94
N ILE A 259 6.46 -19.81 24.75
CA ILE A 259 6.52 -18.78 23.71
C ILE A 259 6.63 -17.42 24.37
N GLU A 260 7.63 -16.63 23.96
CA GLU A 260 7.71 -15.21 24.33
C GLU A 260 6.88 -14.38 23.34
N TYR A 261 5.99 -13.55 23.87
CA TYR A 261 5.05 -12.75 23.11
C TYR A 261 5.15 -11.27 23.49
N ASN A 262 5.47 -10.44 22.50
CA ASN A 262 5.50 -8.99 22.68
C ASN A 262 4.12 -8.39 22.45
N MET A 263 3.53 -7.81 23.47
CA MET A 263 2.19 -7.21 23.39
C MET A 263 2.09 -5.98 22.49
N ARG A 264 3.16 -5.50 21.89
CA ARG A 264 3.15 -4.38 20.92
C ARG A 264 2.39 -4.72 19.63
N TYR A 265 2.33 -6.01 19.25
CA TYR A 265 1.75 -6.48 17.97
C TYR A 265 0.35 -7.08 18.11
N PHE A 266 -0.51 -6.62 18.86
CA PHE A 266 -1.50 -7.19 19.68
C PHE A 266 -2.97 -7.25 19.20
N LYS A 267 -3.60 -8.45 19.20
CA LYS A 267 -4.97 -8.71 19.66
C LYS A 267 -4.93 -9.91 20.61
N ILE A 268 -5.12 -9.74 21.92
CA ILE A 268 -5.38 -10.86 22.83
C ILE A 268 -6.89 -10.91 23.07
N LEU A 269 -7.47 -12.07 22.88
CA LEU A 269 -8.80 -12.39 23.39
C LEU A 269 -8.58 -13.02 24.78
N ILE A 270 -9.04 -12.33 25.83
CA ILE A 270 -8.99 -12.87 27.20
C ILE A 270 -10.30 -13.61 27.41
N ASN A 271 -10.24 -14.95 27.54
CA ASN A 271 -11.36 -15.68 28.17
C ASN A 271 -11.22 -15.52 29.69
N LYS A 272 -12.05 -14.66 30.26
CA LYS A 272 -12.32 -14.69 31.68
C LYS A 272 -13.29 -15.81 32.02
#